data_9642ebbef2907eae6bb563ab39ced96f
#
_entry.id   9642ebbef2907eae6bb563ab39ced96f
#
_cell.length_a   1.000
_cell.length_b   1.000
_cell.length_c   1.000
_cell.angle_alpha   90.00
_cell.angle_beta   90.00
_cell.angle_gamma   90.00
#
_symmetry.space_group_name_H-M   'P 1'
#
loop_
_entity.id
_entity.type
_entity.pdbx_description
1 polymer ?
#
loop_
_entity_poly.entity_id
_entity_poly.type
_entity_poly.pdbx_seq_one_letter_code
_entity_poly.pdbx_strand_id
1 'polypeptide(L)'
;MAVLGAMLATVLLSALGLAIALIGIGETALASREKTARSLRFAAVAAAQAALIDLALLPSWDPVLGRGTADELAETRGRFTEIDLAPPAPWSGRPLDLRARTSALRAASGAARGPADGLQRWRLFANAPFERLAPATGSGPWYVAVWIADDRADTDGDPERDSNGMVAVRAVAFGPDDAAMAVELTVFREPGALRLVAIRPSP
;
A
#
# COMPACT_ATOMS: atom_id res chain seq x y z
N MET A 1 -36.56 39.30 38.21
CA MET A 1 -36.97 38.27 37.21
C MET A 1 -36.30 38.45 35.86
N ALA A 2 -36.21 39.65 35.25
CA ALA A 2 -35.58 39.88 33.96
C ALA A 2 -34.07 39.49 33.88
N VAL A 3 -33.30 39.80 34.92
CA VAL A 3 -31.87 39.48 34.99
C VAL A 3 -31.59 37.97 34.99
N LEU A 4 -32.38 37.19 35.69
CA LEU A 4 -32.29 35.75 35.74
C LEU A 4 -32.61 35.09 34.39
N GLY A 5 -33.60 35.63 33.70
CA GLY A 5 -33.93 35.20 32.31
C GLY A 5 -32.82 35.52 31.31
N ALA A 6 -32.18 36.69 31.43
CA ALA A 6 -31.05 37.07 30.57
C ALA A 6 -29.84 36.20 30.81
N MET A 7 -29.51 35.88 32.07
CA MET A 7 -28.40 34.96 32.40
C MET A 7 -28.65 33.55 31.84
N LEU A 8 -29.88 33.05 31.97
CA LEU A 8 -30.20 31.71 31.44
C LEU A 8 -30.09 31.67 29.90
N ALA A 9 -30.54 32.72 29.23
CA ALA A 9 -30.46 32.84 27.78
C ALA A 9 -28.98 32.90 27.31
N THR A 10 -28.13 33.66 27.99
CA THR A 10 -26.68 33.70 27.65
C THR A 10 -25.99 32.36 27.84
N VAL A 11 -26.30 31.64 28.91
CA VAL A 11 -25.75 30.28 29.14
C VAL A 11 -26.20 29.31 28.07
N LEU A 12 -27.48 29.33 27.71
CA LEU A 12 -28.04 28.49 26.64
C LEU A 12 -27.40 28.80 25.27
N LEU A 13 -27.27 30.07 24.90
CA LEU A 13 -26.64 30.50 23.66
C LEU A 13 -25.13 30.11 23.62
N SER A 14 -24.42 30.25 24.74
CA SER A 14 -23.01 29.83 24.85
C SER A 14 -22.87 28.31 24.72
N ALA A 15 -23.75 27.54 25.35
CA ALA A 15 -23.74 26.08 25.22
C ALA A 15 -24.06 25.64 23.79
N LEU A 16 -25.00 26.27 23.12
CA LEU A 16 -25.32 25.99 21.72
C LEU A 16 -24.15 26.36 20.79
N GLY A 17 -23.53 27.52 20.99
CA GLY A 17 -22.35 27.95 20.23
C GLY A 17 -21.18 26.96 20.38
N LEU A 18 -20.92 26.49 21.61
CA LEU A 18 -19.90 25.48 21.87
C LEU A 18 -20.22 24.14 21.19
N ALA A 19 -21.48 23.70 21.23
CA ALA A 19 -21.90 22.47 20.57
C ALA A 19 -21.70 22.53 19.05
N ILE A 20 -22.06 23.64 18.42
CA ILE A 20 -21.85 23.86 16.97
C ILE A 20 -20.35 23.87 16.64
N ALA A 21 -19.52 24.53 17.46
CA ALA A 21 -18.08 24.56 17.24
C ALA A 21 -17.44 23.15 17.35
N LEU A 22 -17.87 22.34 18.33
CA LEU A 22 -17.37 20.96 18.50
C LEU A 22 -17.79 20.07 17.32
N ILE A 23 -19.00 20.22 16.81
CA ILE A 23 -19.45 19.50 15.60
C ILE A 23 -18.57 19.89 14.40
N GLY A 24 -18.36 21.18 14.16
CA GLY A 24 -17.52 21.65 13.05
C GLY A 24 -16.06 21.15 13.12
N ILE A 25 -15.48 21.08 14.31
CA ILE A 25 -14.14 20.51 14.52
C ILE A 25 -14.15 19.01 14.17
N GLY A 26 -15.18 18.28 14.60
CA GLY A 26 -15.34 16.85 14.29
C GLY A 26 -15.46 16.59 12.79
N GLU A 27 -16.28 17.37 12.09
CA GLU A 27 -16.47 17.25 10.64
C GLU A 27 -15.20 17.55 9.85
N THR A 28 -14.45 18.59 10.23
CA THR A 28 -13.17 18.92 9.56
C THR A 28 -12.12 17.85 9.78
N ALA A 29 -12.03 17.28 10.97
CA ALA A 29 -11.11 16.17 11.27
C ALA A 29 -11.49 14.91 10.45
N LEU A 30 -12.75 14.60 10.34
CA LEU A 30 -13.25 13.46 9.55
C LEU A 30 -12.94 13.66 8.05
N ALA A 31 -13.23 14.82 7.51
CA ALA A 31 -12.95 15.16 6.11
C ALA A 31 -11.45 15.10 5.79
N SER A 32 -10.60 15.54 6.72
CA SER A 32 -9.14 15.44 6.57
C SER A 32 -8.66 13.98 6.52
N ARG A 33 -9.16 13.13 7.42
CA ARG A 33 -8.83 11.70 7.43
C ARG A 33 -9.29 11.00 6.16
N GLU A 34 -10.50 11.31 5.68
CA GLU A 34 -11.04 10.74 4.45
C GLU A 34 -10.22 11.16 3.23
N LYS A 35 -9.82 12.44 3.15
CA LYS A 35 -8.94 12.94 2.10
C LYS A 35 -7.59 12.20 2.11
N THR A 36 -6.98 12.02 3.28
CA THR A 36 -5.73 11.27 3.44
C THR A 36 -5.89 9.82 2.97
N ALA A 37 -6.95 9.13 3.41
CA ALA A 37 -7.21 7.75 3.02
C ALA A 37 -7.41 7.59 1.49
N ARG A 38 -8.13 8.52 0.86
CA ARG A 38 -8.31 8.55 -0.61
C ARG A 38 -6.98 8.76 -1.33
N SER A 39 -6.15 9.69 -0.85
CA SER A 39 -4.84 9.97 -1.44
C SER A 39 -3.90 8.77 -1.31
N LEU A 40 -3.86 8.12 -0.15
CA LEU A 40 -3.07 6.91 0.07
C LEU A 40 -3.55 5.76 -0.83
N ARG A 41 -4.87 5.57 -0.97
CA ARG A 41 -5.41 4.56 -1.88
C ARG A 41 -4.99 4.82 -3.32
N PHE A 42 -5.06 6.08 -3.77
CA PHE A 42 -4.60 6.47 -5.10
C PHE A 42 -3.11 6.16 -5.27
N ALA A 43 -2.27 6.51 -4.29
CA ALA A 43 -0.83 6.25 -4.33
C ALA A 43 -0.53 4.74 -4.37
N ALA A 44 -1.23 3.91 -3.59
CA ALA A 44 -1.06 2.47 -3.60
C ALA A 44 -1.46 1.86 -4.96
N VAL A 45 -2.58 2.31 -5.56
CA VAL A 45 -3.00 1.85 -6.89
C VAL A 45 -2.00 2.26 -7.96
N ALA A 46 -1.52 3.50 -7.93
CA ALA A 46 -0.51 3.97 -8.89
C ALA A 46 0.80 3.19 -8.76
N ALA A 47 1.24 2.87 -7.53
CA ALA A 47 2.41 2.03 -7.30
C ALA A 47 2.21 0.60 -7.85
N ALA A 48 1.04 0.01 -7.64
CA ALA A 48 0.70 -1.27 -8.20
C ALA A 48 0.76 -1.25 -9.74
N GLN A 49 0.17 -0.24 -10.37
CA GLN A 49 0.18 -0.09 -11.83
C GLN A 49 1.61 0.07 -12.38
N ALA A 50 2.45 0.86 -11.73
CA ALA A 50 3.85 1.01 -12.11
C ALA A 50 4.61 -0.33 -12.02
N ALA A 51 4.39 -1.09 -10.95
CA ALA A 51 4.98 -2.41 -10.80
C ALA A 51 4.47 -3.41 -11.86
N LEU A 52 3.20 -3.34 -12.25
CA LEU A 52 2.66 -4.18 -13.33
C LEU A 52 3.32 -3.88 -14.67
N ILE A 53 3.63 -2.62 -14.98
CA ILE A 53 4.35 -2.25 -16.19
C ILE A 53 5.74 -2.89 -16.19
N ASP A 54 6.47 -2.81 -15.06
CA ASP A 54 7.79 -3.43 -14.95
C ASP A 54 7.70 -4.96 -15.03
N LEU A 55 6.72 -5.59 -14.39
CA LEU A 55 6.48 -7.04 -14.46
C LEU A 55 6.10 -7.52 -15.88
N ALA A 56 5.42 -6.69 -16.66
CA ALA A 56 5.06 -7.02 -18.03
C ALA A 56 6.28 -7.09 -18.96
N LEU A 57 7.36 -6.39 -18.63
CA LEU A 57 8.59 -6.37 -19.40
C LEU A 57 9.49 -7.58 -19.12
N LEU A 58 9.26 -8.30 -18.01
CA LEU A 58 10.08 -9.44 -17.64
C LEU A 58 9.73 -10.68 -18.48
N PRO A 59 10.71 -11.42 -19.01
CA PRO A 59 10.46 -12.67 -19.74
C PRO A 59 9.95 -13.80 -18.82
N SER A 60 10.36 -13.82 -17.55
CA SER A 60 9.91 -14.72 -16.50
C SER A 60 9.77 -13.96 -15.19
N TRP A 61 8.95 -14.46 -14.27
CA TRP A 61 8.82 -13.89 -12.91
C TRP A 61 9.68 -14.62 -11.87
N ASP A 62 10.25 -15.78 -12.19
CA ASP A 62 11.14 -16.54 -11.30
C ASP A 62 12.27 -15.70 -10.69
N PRO A 63 12.96 -14.79 -11.45
CA PRO A 63 14.01 -13.96 -10.88
C PRO A 63 13.49 -13.05 -9.75
N VAL A 64 12.31 -12.47 -9.90
CA VAL A 64 11.74 -11.58 -8.87
C VAL A 64 11.09 -12.34 -7.72
N LEU A 65 10.67 -13.59 -7.94
CA LEU A 65 10.19 -14.50 -6.90
C LEU A 65 11.34 -15.10 -6.08
N GLY A 66 12.56 -15.16 -6.62
CA GLY A 66 13.73 -15.55 -5.86
C GLY A 66 14.70 -16.52 -6.46
N ARG A 67 14.40 -17.06 -7.61
CA ARG A 67 15.33 -17.96 -8.34
C ARG A 67 16.40 -17.23 -9.15
N GLY A 68 16.27 -15.91 -9.31
CA GLY A 68 17.20 -15.13 -10.12
C GLY A 68 18.52 -14.85 -9.43
N THR A 69 19.54 -14.74 -10.24
CA THR A 69 20.84 -14.20 -9.84
C THR A 69 20.76 -12.68 -9.63
N ALA A 70 21.73 -12.11 -8.91
CA ALA A 70 21.79 -10.65 -8.73
C ALA A 70 21.91 -9.89 -10.06
N ASP A 71 22.54 -10.50 -11.07
CA ASP A 71 22.73 -9.92 -12.41
C ASP A 71 21.42 -9.91 -13.18
N GLU A 72 20.63 -10.99 -13.17
CA GLU A 72 19.30 -11.04 -13.78
C GLU A 72 18.34 -10.04 -13.13
N LEU A 73 18.42 -9.86 -11.81
CA LEU A 73 17.68 -8.81 -11.10
C LEU A 73 18.14 -7.41 -11.50
N ALA A 74 19.43 -7.22 -11.81
CA ALA A 74 19.95 -5.92 -12.24
C ALA A 74 19.49 -5.54 -13.65
N GLU A 75 19.38 -6.53 -14.56
CA GLU A 75 18.85 -6.32 -15.92
C GLU A 75 17.34 -6.05 -15.96
N THR A 76 16.62 -6.54 -14.94
CA THR A 76 15.16 -6.38 -14.81
C THR A 76 14.73 -5.09 -14.12
N ARG A 77 15.66 -4.20 -13.81
CA ARG A 77 15.35 -2.92 -13.15
C ARG A 77 14.58 -1.99 -14.07
N GLY A 78 13.26 -2.01 -13.94
CA GLY A 78 12.36 -0.99 -14.49
C GLY A 78 12.52 0.37 -13.76
N ARG A 79 11.76 1.36 -14.17
CA ARG A 79 11.78 2.72 -13.57
C ARG A 79 11.45 2.74 -12.08
N PHE A 80 10.80 1.69 -11.59
CA PHE A 80 10.31 1.58 -10.22
C PHE A 80 11.10 0.58 -9.35
N THR A 81 11.93 -0.27 -9.97
CA THR A 81 12.69 -1.33 -9.27
C THR A 81 13.98 -0.85 -8.59
N GLU A 82 14.24 0.45 -8.49
CA GLU A 82 15.27 0.93 -7.59
C GLU A 82 14.89 0.62 -6.15
N ILE A 83 15.47 -0.44 -5.61
CA ILE A 83 15.39 -0.75 -4.17
C ILE A 83 16.33 0.23 -3.47
N ASP A 84 15.84 1.43 -3.21
CA ASP A 84 16.48 2.30 -2.25
C ASP A 84 16.11 1.79 -0.86
N LEU A 85 17.02 1.06 -0.23
CA LEU A 85 16.82 0.53 1.11
C LEU A 85 16.96 1.60 2.19
N ALA A 86 17.33 2.83 1.82
CA ALA A 86 17.30 3.95 2.74
C ALA A 86 15.83 4.37 2.94
N PRO A 87 15.24 4.10 4.11
CA PRO A 87 13.89 4.57 4.37
C PRO A 87 13.89 6.10 4.33
N PRO A 88 12.80 6.71 3.84
CA PRO A 88 12.65 8.16 3.91
C PRO A 88 12.76 8.61 5.36
N ALA A 89 13.15 9.88 5.55
CA ALA A 89 13.12 10.50 6.86
C ALA A 89 11.74 10.28 7.50
N PRO A 90 11.67 9.86 8.76
CA PRO A 90 10.41 9.48 9.39
C PRO A 90 9.46 10.66 9.47
N TRP A 91 8.22 10.50 9.00
CA TRP A 91 7.17 11.50 9.17
C TRP A 91 6.72 11.66 10.62
N SER A 92 6.87 10.61 11.43
CA SER A 92 6.39 10.51 12.81
C SER A 92 7.48 10.18 13.82
N GLY A 93 8.76 10.38 13.46
CA GLY A 93 9.88 10.00 14.32
C GLY A 93 10.20 8.49 14.31
N ARG A 94 9.39 7.66 13.63
CA ARG A 94 9.66 6.22 13.46
C ARG A 94 10.15 5.94 12.04
N PRO A 95 11.30 5.26 11.86
CA PRO A 95 11.76 4.84 10.55
C PRO A 95 10.79 3.80 9.96
N LEU A 96 10.51 3.91 8.66
CA LEU A 96 9.76 2.89 7.93
C LEU A 96 10.64 1.66 7.72
N ASP A 97 10.45 0.63 8.55
CA ASP A 97 11.19 -0.63 8.43
C ASP A 97 10.48 -1.58 7.44
N LEU A 98 10.91 -1.53 6.18
CA LEU A 98 10.39 -2.40 5.12
C LEU A 98 10.76 -3.87 5.32
N ARG A 99 11.88 -4.15 6.01
CA ARG A 99 12.32 -5.52 6.32
C ARG A 99 11.38 -6.14 7.36
N ALA A 100 11.08 -5.44 8.44
CA ALA A 100 10.12 -5.89 9.44
C ALA A 100 8.73 -6.10 8.83
N ARG A 101 8.29 -5.19 7.94
CA ARG A 101 7.01 -5.34 7.23
C ARG A 101 7.00 -6.54 6.29
N THR A 102 8.08 -6.81 5.58
CA THR A 102 8.21 -8.02 4.74
C THR A 102 8.11 -9.29 5.59
N SER A 103 8.76 -9.31 6.76
CA SER A 103 8.69 -10.43 7.69
C SER A 103 7.29 -10.65 8.24
N ALA A 104 6.58 -9.56 8.58
CA ALA A 104 5.19 -9.62 9.05
C ALA A 104 4.24 -10.15 7.96
N LEU A 105 4.41 -9.71 6.70
CA LEU A 105 3.63 -10.22 5.57
C LEU A 105 3.82 -11.72 5.37
N ARG A 106 5.05 -12.21 5.44
CA ARG A 106 5.36 -13.65 5.35
C ARG A 106 4.72 -14.44 6.46
N ALA A 107 4.79 -13.95 7.69
CA ALA A 107 4.16 -14.58 8.85
C ALA A 107 2.63 -14.63 8.70
N ALA A 108 1.99 -13.54 8.27
CA ALA A 108 0.56 -13.47 8.04
C ALA A 108 0.09 -14.44 6.94
N SER A 109 0.84 -14.54 5.83
CA SER A 109 0.53 -15.47 4.74
C SER A 109 0.64 -16.93 5.17
N GLY A 110 1.65 -17.27 5.99
CA GLY A 110 1.78 -18.60 6.56
C GLY A 110 0.63 -18.98 7.50
N ALA A 111 0.18 -18.03 8.34
CA ALA A 111 -0.93 -18.24 9.26
C ALA A 111 -2.30 -18.36 8.55
N ALA A 112 -2.48 -17.67 7.42
CA ALA A 112 -3.72 -17.67 6.63
C ALA A 112 -3.80 -18.82 5.60
N ARG A 113 -2.81 -19.72 5.57
CA ARG A 113 -2.72 -20.80 4.58
C ARG A 113 -3.76 -21.89 4.85
N GLY A 114 -4.56 -22.20 3.83
CA GLY A 114 -5.40 -23.40 3.80
C GLY A 114 -4.63 -24.65 3.39
N PRO A 115 -5.20 -25.85 3.59
CA PRO A 115 -4.53 -27.11 3.24
C PRO A 115 -4.30 -27.31 1.74
N ALA A 116 -5.03 -26.59 0.89
CA ALA A 116 -4.91 -26.63 -0.57
C ALA A 116 -4.17 -25.42 -1.16
N ASP A 117 -3.73 -24.47 -0.33
CA ASP A 117 -3.07 -23.26 -0.81
C ASP A 117 -1.59 -23.54 -1.09
N GLY A 118 -1.07 -22.97 -2.19
CA GLY A 118 0.34 -22.90 -2.50
C GLY A 118 1.14 -22.11 -1.46
N LEU A 119 2.46 -22.22 -1.52
CA LEU A 119 3.37 -21.46 -0.66
C LEU A 119 3.48 -20.03 -1.20
N GLN A 120 3.09 -19.06 -0.38
CA GLN A 120 3.21 -17.65 -0.72
C GLN A 120 4.32 -16.99 0.09
N ARG A 121 5.38 -16.54 -0.58
CA ARG A 121 6.55 -15.90 0.04
C ARG A 121 6.74 -14.48 -0.48
N TRP A 122 6.22 -13.51 0.24
CA TRP A 122 6.34 -12.09 -0.12
C TRP A 122 7.79 -11.62 -0.16
N ARG A 123 8.14 -10.93 -1.25
CA ARG A 123 9.43 -10.27 -1.45
C ARG A 123 9.20 -8.81 -1.80
N LEU A 124 10.04 -7.93 -1.27
CA LEU A 124 10.02 -6.53 -1.66
C LEU A 124 10.50 -6.42 -3.11
N PHE A 125 9.64 -5.91 -3.97
CA PHE A 125 9.90 -5.75 -5.40
C PHE A 125 10.41 -4.33 -5.70
N ALA A 126 9.74 -3.31 -5.14
CA ALA A 126 10.06 -1.92 -5.39
C ALA A 126 9.63 -1.03 -4.22
N ASN A 127 10.31 0.09 -4.04
CA ASN A 127 9.90 1.12 -3.09
C ASN A 127 10.43 2.50 -3.53
N ALA A 128 9.67 3.55 -3.30
CA ALA A 128 10.08 4.92 -3.63
C ALA A 128 9.23 5.97 -2.91
N PRO A 129 9.71 7.22 -2.78
CA PRO A 129 8.82 8.35 -2.58
C PRO A 129 7.81 8.44 -3.73
N PHE A 130 6.54 8.69 -3.41
CA PHE A 130 5.47 8.72 -4.43
C PHE A 130 5.69 9.79 -5.51
N GLU A 131 6.38 10.85 -5.19
CA GLU A 131 6.78 11.90 -6.15
C GLU A 131 7.56 11.38 -7.36
N ARG A 132 8.30 10.28 -7.20
CA ARG A 132 8.99 9.64 -8.34
C ARG A 132 8.04 9.00 -9.33
N LEU A 133 6.88 8.52 -8.88
CA LEU A 133 5.86 7.91 -9.74
C LEU A 133 4.94 8.93 -10.38
N ALA A 134 4.65 10.01 -9.68
CA ALA A 134 3.69 11.01 -10.09
C ALA A 134 4.18 12.45 -9.80
N PRO A 135 5.23 12.92 -10.48
CA PRO A 135 5.85 14.22 -10.18
C PRO A 135 4.91 15.40 -10.40
N ALA A 136 3.89 15.26 -11.26
CA ALA A 136 2.98 16.35 -11.63
C ALA A 136 1.77 16.49 -10.69
N THR A 137 1.54 15.60 -9.75
CA THR A 137 0.29 15.57 -8.97
C THR A 137 0.32 16.41 -7.70
N GLY A 138 1.43 17.09 -7.38
CA GLY A 138 1.55 17.88 -6.14
C GLY A 138 1.26 17.02 -4.90
N SER A 139 1.59 15.75 -4.98
CA SER A 139 1.28 14.73 -3.99
C SER A 139 2.02 15.03 -2.68
N GLY A 140 1.31 14.83 -1.59
CA GLY A 140 1.87 14.94 -0.25
C GLY A 140 3.04 13.98 -0.01
N PRO A 141 3.64 14.00 1.18
CA PRO A 141 4.83 13.23 1.52
C PRO A 141 4.50 11.72 1.65
N TRP A 142 4.03 11.11 0.56
CA TRP A 142 3.71 9.69 0.54
C TRP A 142 4.93 8.87 0.14
N TYR A 143 5.05 7.70 0.74
CA TYR A 143 6.01 6.69 0.36
C TYR A 143 5.29 5.42 -0.07
N VAL A 144 5.77 4.75 -1.08
CA VAL A 144 5.13 3.54 -1.59
C VAL A 144 6.12 2.39 -1.62
N ALA A 145 5.61 1.20 -1.35
CA ALA A 145 6.35 -0.03 -1.48
C ALA A 145 5.47 -1.12 -2.10
N VAL A 146 6.07 -1.95 -2.92
CA VAL A 146 5.40 -3.05 -3.61
C VAL A 146 6.11 -4.35 -3.28
N TRP A 147 5.33 -5.33 -2.91
CA TRP A 147 5.76 -6.71 -2.71
C TRP A 147 5.15 -7.60 -3.78
N ILE A 148 5.88 -8.63 -4.13
CA ILE A 148 5.44 -9.69 -5.03
C ILE A 148 5.58 -11.03 -4.33
N ALA A 149 4.70 -11.95 -4.63
CA ALA A 149 4.75 -13.33 -4.20
C ALA A 149 4.14 -14.22 -5.29
N ASP A 150 4.50 -15.48 -5.28
CA ASP A 150 3.78 -16.49 -6.02
C ASP A 150 2.32 -16.53 -5.56
N ASP A 151 1.40 -16.88 -6.44
CA ASP A 151 -0.01 -16.91 -6.09
C ASP A 151 -0.38 -18.17 -5.31
N ARG A 152 -1.53 -18.13 -4.61
CA ARG A 152 -1.96 -19.25 -3.77
C ARG A 152 -2.55 -20.43 -4.56
N ALA A 153 -2.90 -20.22 -5.81
CA ALA A 153 -3.43 -21.26 -6.67
C ALA A 153 -2.32 -22.12 -7.29
N ASP A 154 -1.05 -21.64 -7.23
CA ASP A 154 0.09 -22.46 -7.61
C ASP A 154 0.39 -23.51 -6.54
N THR A 155 0.28 -24.77 -6.92
CA THR A 155 0.42 -25.93 -6.03
C THR A 155 1.69 -26.73 -6.28
N ASP A 156 2.64 -26.18 -7.04
CA ASP A 156 3.92 -26.85 -7.31
C ASP A 156 4.81 -26.97 -6.07
N GLY A 157 4.49 -26.21 -5.01
CA GLY A 157 5.17 -26.22 -3.72
C GLY A 157 6.44 -25.39 -3.67
N ASP A 158 6.76 -24.66 -4.73
CA ASP A 158 7.95 -23.80 -4.82
C ASP A 158 7.58 -22.32 -4.91
N PRO A 159 7.62 -21.56 -3.79
CA PRO A 159 7.24 -20.15 -3.76
C PRO A 159 8.22 -19.21 -4.49
N GLU A 160 9.26 -19.74 -5.08
CA GLU A 160 10.27 -18.99 -5.85
C GLU A 160 10.16 -19.24 -7.36
N ARG A 161 9.13 -20.00 -7.77
CA ARG A 161 8.85 -20.35 -9.15
C ARG A 161 7.39 -20.08 -9.49
N ASP A 162 7.18 -19.44 -10.63
CA ASP A 162 5.85 -19.29 -11.23
C ASP A 162 5.62 -20.44 -12.23
N SER A 163 4.72 -21.36 -11.91
CA SER A 163 4.40 -22.50 -12.79
C SER A 163 3.08 -22.34 -13.53
N ASN A 164 2.20 -21.44 -13.07
CA ASN A 164 0.86 -21.24 -13.60
C ASN A 164 0.65 -19.89 -14.33
N GLY A 165 1.68 -19.04 -14.38
CA GLY A 165 1.61 -17.71 -15.00
C GLY A 165 0.87 -16.68 -14.15
N MET A 166 0.73 -16.90 -12.84
CA MET A 166 0.01 -16.01 -11.93
C MET A 166 0.90 -15.57 -10.76
N VAL A 167 0.84 -14.28 -10.44
CA VAL A 167 1.52 -13.75 -9.24
C VAL A 167 0.61 -12.82 -8.46
N ALA A 168 0.85 -12.76 -7.16
CA ALA A 168 0.24 -11.79 -6.26
C ALA A 168 1.14 -10.57 -6.12
N VAL A 169 0.56 -9.38 -6.22
CA VAL A 169 1.22 -8.08 -6.08
C VAL A 169 0.53 -7.31 -4.96
N ARG A 170 1.27 -6.87 -3.96
CA ARG A 170 0.75 -6.05 -2.87
C ARG A 170 1.46 -4.72 -2.86
N ALA A 171 0.73 -3.65 -3.13
CA ALA A 171 1.22 -2.28 -3.04
C ALA A 171 0.69 -1.60 -1.78
N VAL A 172 1.56 -0.90 -1.07
CA VAL A 172 1.20 -0.16 0.13
C VAL A 172 1.71 1.27 0.00
N ALA A 173 0.83 2.23 0.24
CA ALA A 173 1.20 3.61 0.42
C ALA A 173 1.23 3.96 1.92
N PHE A 174 2.27 4.64 2.33
CA PHE A 174 2.51 5.10 3.69
C PHE A 174 2.42 6.62 3.75
N GLY A 175 1.81 7.13 4.78
CA GLY A 175 1.62 8.55 5.04
C GLY A 175 1.98 8.94 6.47
N PRO A 176 1.73 10.22 6.84
CA PRO A 176 1.90 10.71 8.19
C PRO A 176 1.07 9.91 9.21
N ASP A 177 1.46 10.00 10.49
CA ASP A 177 0.72 9.42 11.62
C ASP A 177 0.48 7.90 11.51
N ASP A 178 1.46 7.18 10.95
CA ASP A 178 1.38 5.73 10.68
C ASP A 178 0.20 5.33 9.75
N ALA A 179 -0.38 6.29 9.04
CA ALA A 179 -1.42 6.02 8.06
C ALA A 179 -0.86 5.16 6.94
N ALA A 180 -1.55 4.08 6.62
CA ALA A 180 -1.18 3.21 5.51
C ALA A 180 -2.43 2.71 4.79
N MET A 181 -2.29 2.48 3.47
CA MET A 181 -3.33 1.89 2.64
C MET A 181 -2.70 0.85 1.73
N ALA A 182 -3.26 -0.34 1.72
CA ALA A 182 -2.78 -1.44 0.90
C ALA A 182 -3.80 -1.86 -0.16
N VAL A 183 -3.28 -2.28 -1.31
CA VAL A 183 -4.04 -2.91 -2.39
C VAL A 183 -3.32 -4.20 -2.77
N GLU A 184 -4.04 -5.29 -2.88
CA GLU A 184 -3.52 -6.57 -3.32
C GLU A 184 -4.17 -6.97 -4.65
N LEU A 185 -3.37 -7.35 -5.61
CA LEU A 185 -3.76 -7.73 -6.95
C LEU A 185 -3.27 -9.14 -7.22
N THR A 186 -4.05 -9.93 -7.96
CA THR A 186 -3.57 -11.15 -8.60
C THR A 186 -3.58 -10.90 -10.10
N VAL A 187 -2.46 -11.14 -10.75
CA VAL A 187 -2.28 -10.93 -12.19
C VAL A 187 -1.88 -12.21 -12.88
N PHE A 188 -2.35 -12.36 -14.10
CA PHE A 188 -2.06 -13.49 -14.97
C PHE A 188 -1.32 -13.00 -16.21
N ARG A 189 -0.31 -13.74 -16.63
CA ARG A 189 0.46 -13.46 -17.84
C ARG A 189 -0.23 -14.07 -19.07
N GLU A 190 -0.66 -13.22 -19.96
CA GLU A 190 -1.12 -13.60 -21.30
C GLU A 190 -0.01 -13.28 -22.33
N PRO A 191 -0.01 -13.91 -23.51
CA PRO A 191 0.91 -13.54 -24.57
C PRO A 191 0.78 -12.05 -24.94
N GLY A 192 1.80 -11.25 -24.60
CA GLY A 192 1.85 -9.82 -24.90
C GLY A 192 1.06 -8.90 -23.95
N ALA A 193 0.46 -9.42 -22.88
CA ALA A 193 -0.32 -8.61 -21.94
C ALA A 193 -0.31 -9.17 -20.51
N LEU A 194 -0.70 -8.34 -19.55
CA LEU A 194 -1.06 -8.79 -18.21
C LEU A 194 -2.57 -8.63 -18.01
N ARG A 195 -3.21 -9.67 -17.54
CA ARG A 195 -4.62 -9.65 -17.16
C ARG A 195 -4.76 -9.60 -15.65
N LEU A 196 -5.49 -8.62 -15.18
CA LEU A 196 -5.88 -8.52 -13.78
C LEU A 196 -6.97 -9.57 -13.47
N VAL A 197 -6.68 -10.46 -12.53
CA VAL A 197 -7.59 -11.54 -12.13
C VAL A 197 -8.42 -11.12 -10.93
N ALA A 198 -7.80 -10.47 -9.95
CA ALA A 198 -8.49 -10.05 -8.73
C ALA A 198 -7.88 -8.75 -8.18
N ILE A 199 -8.73 -7.94 -7.52
CA ILE A 199 -8.31 -6.80 -6.68
C ILE A 199 -8.95 -6.99 -5.32
N ARG A 200 -8.15 -6.92 -4.27
CA ARG A 200 -8.62 -6.94 -2.89
C ARG A 200 -8.10 -5.73 -2.14
N PRO A 201 -8.97 -4.93 -1.49
CA PRO A 201 -8.50 -4.02 -0.46
C PRO A 201 -7.90 -4.88 0.65
N SER A 202 -6.69 -4.54 1.08
CA SER A 202 -6.04 -5.28 2.16
C SER A 202 -5.99 -4.39 3.40
N PRO A 203 -6.33 -4.90 4.57
CA PRO A 203 -6.21 -4.17 5.82
C PRO A 203 -4.75 -3.81 6.15
#